data_31b205e54b0c8876d67def1d61c100a7
#
_entry.id   31b205e54b0c8876d67def1d61c100a7
#
_cell.length_a   1.000
_cell.length_b   1.000
_cell.length_c   1.000
_cell.angle_alpha   90.00
_cell.angle_beta   90.00
_cell.angle_gamma   90.00
#
_symmetry.space_group_name_H-M   'P 1'
#
loop_
_entity.id
_entity.type
_entity.pdbx_description
1 polymer ?
#
loop_
_entity_poly.entity_id
_entity_poly.type
_entity_poly.pdbx_seq_one_letter_code
_entity_poly.pdbx_strand_id
1 'polypeptide(L)'
;MTSEQNLVRLSQVDLMSSEISSRVHIGEVIRNAVLFNPANPQELLMNPDILIETVARFFSLLRERQIDYVLVGGIALLQYVEGRNTEDIDLIMAVSALKHLPELQLETRDADFARSKFGDLRVDVLLTSNPLFAEVRRRYTTSKRFVEQEIPCSTVEGLILLKLYALPSLYRQGNFTRVALFENDIATLMHAHNPLIEPLVNELTTYLNDSDMRHVKQIIEEIQQRIRRFDERS
;
A
#
# COMPACT_ATOMS: atom_id res chain seq x y z
N MET A 1 -16.09 43.28 14.86
CA MET A 1 -15.26 42.19 14.29
C MET A 1 -14.53 42.78 13.10
N THR A 2 -13.24 42.92 13.19
CA THR A 2 -12.41 43.66 12.26
C THR A 2 -12.14 42.86 10.98
N SER A 3 -11.92 43.54 9.87
CA SER A 3 -11.62 42.99 8.54
C SER A 3 -10.46 41.95 8.55
N GLU A 4 -9.50 42.10 9.46
CA GLU A 4 -8.38 41.16 9.65
C GLU A 4 -8.82 39.81 10.24
N GLN A 5 -9.78 39.77 11.12
CA GLN A 5 -10.29 38.49 11.68
C GLN A 5 -11.07 37.68 10.65
N ASN A 6 -11.69 38.32 9.65
CA ASN A 6 -12.34 37.64 8.56
C ASN A 6 -11.34 37.07 7.52
N LEU A 7 -10.25 37.81 7.25
CA LEU A 7 -9.17 37.35 6.35
C LEU A 7 -8.41 36.15 6.92
N VAL A 8 -8.10 36.15 8.20
CA VAL A 8 -7.45 35.00 8.89
C VAL A 8 -8.38 33.78 8.91
N ARG A 9 -9.67 33.97 9.09
CA ARG A 9 -10.65 32.87 9.09
C ARG A 9 -10.87 32.28 7.70
N LEU A 10 -10.89 33.09 6.65
CA LEU A 10 -10.95 32.64 5.25
C LEU A 10 -9.69 31.89 4.84
N SER A 11 -8.50 32.37 5.21
CA SER A 11 -7.23 31.66 4.92
C SER A 11 -7.12 30.33 5.67
N GLN A 12 -7.63 30.20 6.89
CA GLN A 12 -7.67 28.95 7.62
C GLN A 12 -8.68 27.95 7.02
N VAL A 13 -9.83 28.41 6.55
CA VAL A 13 -10.83 27.56 5.89
C VAL A 13 -10.30 27.07 4.54
N ASP A 14 -9.62 27.92 3.77
CA ASP A 14 -9.00 27.55 2.50
C ASP A 14 -7.84 26.55 2.68
N LEU A 15 -7.01 26.74 3.72
CA LEU A 15 -5.94 25.81 4.08
C LEU A 15 -6.50 24.45 4.53
N MET A 16 -7.52 24.44 5.37
CA MET A 16 -8.18 23.20 5.80
C MET A 16 -8.89 22.50 4.62
N SER A 17 -9.50 23.27 3.71
CA SER A 17 -10.14 22.70 2.51
C SER A 17 -9.11 22.11 1.54
N SER A 18 -7.94 22.76 1.37
CA SER A 18 -6.85 22.24 0.55
C SER A 18 -6.19 21.00 1.18
N GLU A 19 -6.04 20.96 2.50
CA GLU A 19 -5.54 19.77 3.21
C GLU A 19 -6.49 18.58 3.15
N ILE A 20 -7.81 18.82 3.18
CA ILE A 20 -8.81 17.75 3.03
C ILE A 20 -8.85 17.27 1.58
N SER A 21 -8.74 18.17 0.60
CA SER A 21 -8.73 17.85 -0.84
C SER A 21 -7.50 17.05 -1.28
N SER A 22 -6.39 17.07 -0.51
CA SER A 22 -5.17 16.32 -0.80
C SER A 22 -5.12 14.93 -0.15
N ARG A 23 -6.11 14.56 0.68
CA ARG A 23 -6.11 13.26 1.38
C ARG A 23 -6.61 12.14 0.48
N VAL A 24 -5.92 11.01 0.53
CA VAL A 24 -6.35 9.79 -0.16
C VAL A 24 -7.68 9.31 0.42
N HIS A 25 -8.68 9.15 -0.44
CA HIS A 25 -9.96 8.50 -0.11
C HIS A 25 -9.93 7.06 -0.59
N ILE A 26 -9.69 6.12 0.33
CA ILE A 26 -9.47 4.70 0.00
C ILE A 26 -10.68 4.13 -0.76
N GLY A 27 -11.89 4.39 -0.27
CA GLY A 27 -13.11 3.90 -0.89
C GLY A 27 -13.28 4.38 -2.33
N GLU A 28 -12.97 5.65 -2.63
CA GLU A 28 -13.03 6.18 -4.00
C GLU A 28 -11.95 5.59 -4.92
N VAL A 29 -10.74 5.39 -4.40
CA VAL A 29 -9.65 4.76 -5.16
C VAL A 29 -10.07 3.36 -5.61
N ILE A 30 -10.55 2.53 -4.69
CA ILE A 30 -10.97 1.15 -4.96
C ILE A 30 -12.19 1.15 -5.90
N ARG A 31 -13.20 1.99 -5.62
CA ARG A 31 -14.37 2.12 -6.49
C ARG A 31 -13.98 2.45 -7.93
N ASN A 32 -13.11 3.44 -8.11
CA ASN A 32 -12.67 3.85 -9.44
C ASN A 32 -11.85 2.76 -10.14
N ALA A 33 -10.99 2.06 -9.40
CA ALA A 33 -10.23 0.94 -9.94
C ALA A 33 -11.15 -0.17 -10.48
N VAL A 34 -12.15 -0.56 -9.69
CA VAL A 34 -13.14 -1.58 -10.07
C VAL A 34 -13.96 -1.14 -11.29
N LEU A 35 -14.46 0.12 -11.30
CA LEU A 35 -15.26 0.65 -12.39
C LEU A 35 -14.52 0.71 -13.74
N PHE A 36 -13.23 1.01 -13.71
CA PHE A 36 -12.41 1.15 -14.91
C PHE A 36 -11.64 -0.12 -15.28
N ASN A 37 -11.89 -1.25 -14.61
CA ASN A 37 -11.27 -2.53 -14.92
C ASN A 37 -12.12 -3.29 -15.99
N PRO A 38 -11.71 -3.32 -17.26
CA PRO A 38 -12.47 -3.99 -18.33
C PRO A 38 -12.47 -5.53 -18.18
N ALA A 39 -11.60 -6.09 -17.34
CA ALA A 39 -11.49 -7.53 -17.13
C ALA A 39 -12.58 -8.08 -16.18
N ASN A 40 -13.37 -7.22 -15.52
CA ASN A 40 -14.30 -7.61 -14.48
C ASN A 40 -15.76 -7.12 -14.75
N PRO A 41 -16.40 -7.53 -15.86
CA PRO A 41 -17.74 -7.03 -16.23
C PRO A 41 -18.84 -7.40 -15.23
N GLN A 42 -18.62 -8.40 -14.36
CA GLN A 42 -19.61 -8.78 -13.35
C GLN A 42 -19.63 -7.82 -12.16
N GLU A 43 -18.53 -7.15 -11.85
CA GLU A 43 -18.47 -6.13 -10.79
C GLU A 43 -19.14 -4.81 -11.20
N LEU A 44 -19.36 -4.58 -12.50
CA LEU A 44 -20.17 -3.45 -13.01
C LEU A 44 -21.66 -3.53 -12.61
N LEU A 45 -22.14 -4.69 -12.18
CA LEU A 45 -23.53 -4.87 -11.69
C LEU A 45 -23.68 -4.51 -10.20
N MET A 46 -22.58 -4.26 -9.50
CA MET A 46 -22.59 -3.84 -8.10
C MET A 46 -22.76 -2.33 -8.02
N ASN A 47 -23.48 -1.86 -7.00
CA ASN A 47 -23.54 -0.43 -6.74
C ASN A 47 -22.16 0.02 -6.24
N PRO A 48 -21.40 0.83 -7.01
CA PRO A 48 -20.03 1.20 -6.63
C PRO A 48 -19.95 2.01 -5.33
N ASP A 49 -21.04 2.68 -4.94
CA ASP A 49 -21.08 3.48 -3.70
C ASP A 49 -21.07 2.59 -2.45
N ILE A 50 -21.52 1.33 -2.58
CA ILE A 50 -21.44 0.33 -1.50
C ILE A 50 -19.98 0.04 -1.12
N LEU A 51 -19.04 0.09 -2.08
CA LEU A 51 -17.62 -0.12 -1.79
C LEU A 51 -17.05 0.97 -0.87
N ILE A 52 -17.45 2.22 -1.06
CA ILE A 52 -17.01 3.34 -0.20
C ILE A 52 -17.45 3.09 1.26
N GLU A 53 -18.73 2.76 1.45
CA GLU A 53 -19.26 2.45 2.78
C GLU A 53 -18.60 1.19 3.38
N THR A 54 -18.35 0.17 2.55
CA THR A 54 -17.70 -1.07 2.98
C THR A 54 -16.27 -0.82 3.46
N VAL A 55 -15.49 0.01 2.76
CA VAL A 55 -14.14 0.42 3.18
C VAL A 55 -14.17 1.16 4.51
N ALA A 56 -15.05 2.14 4.66
CA ALA A 56 -15.20 2.91 5.90
C ALA A 56 -15.59 1.99 7.08
N ARG A 57 -16.53 1.07 6.86
CA ARG A 57 -16.95 0.07 7.85
C ARG A 57 -15.82 -0.88 8.20
N PHE A 58 -15.05 -1.34 7.23
CA PHE A 58 -13.91 -2.23 7.47
C PHE A 58 -12.87 -1.60 8.40
N PHE A 59 -12.41 -0.39 8.11
CA PHE A 59 -11.45 0.29 8.97
C PHE A 59 -12.02 0.68 10.34
N SER A 60 -13.31 1.01 10.43
CA SER A 60 -13.99 1.21 11.71
C SER A 60 -13.98 -0.05 12.56
N LEU A 61 -14.27 -1.21 11.96
CA LEU A 61 -14.26 -2.51 12.63
C LEU A 61 -12.86 -2.86 13.16
N LEU A 62 -11.80 -2.64 12.35
CA LEU A 62 -10.42 -2.86 12.79
C LEU A 62 -10.08 -2.01 14.03
N ARG A 63 -10.49 -0.74 14.03
CA ARG A 63 -10.28 0.18 15.15
C ARG A 63 -11.07 -0.23 16.39
N GLU A 64 -12.37 -0.51 16.25
CA GLU A 64 -13.27 -0.88 17.36
C GLU A 64 -12.81 -2.15 18.08
N ARG A 65 -12.27 -3.12 17.30
CA ARG A 65 -11.72 -4.37 17.85
C ARG A 65 -10.25 -4.28 18.24
N GLN A 66 -9.66 -3.10 18.13
CA GLN A 66 -8.24 -2.88 18.42
C GLN A 66 -7.32 -3.88 17.70
N ILE A 67 -7.63 -4.19 16.44
CA ILE A 67 -6.81 -5.06 15.61
C ILE A 67 -5.49 -4.37 15.31
N ASP A 68 -4.40 -5.06 15.60
CA ASP A 68 -3.05 -4.59 15.26
C ASP A 68 -2.73 -4.99 13.82
N TYR A 69 -2.61 -4.00 12.93
CA TYR A 69 -2.33 -4.16 11.52
C TYR A 69 -1.48 -3.01 10.99
N VAL A 70 -0.92 -3.19 9.80
CA VAL A 70 -0.26 -2.12 9.02
C VAL A 70 -0.77 -2.17 7.59
N LEU A 71 -1.24 -1.05 7.08
CA LEU A 71 -1.61 -0.89 5.68
C LEU A 71 -0.36 -0.85 4.81
N VAL A 72 -0.33 -1.67 3.77
CA VAL A 72 0.77 -1.79 2.79
C VAL A 72 0.22 -1.72 1.36
N GLY A 73 0.99 -2.15 0.37
CA GLY A 73 0.52 -2.29 -1.01
C GLY A 73 0.17 -0.99 -1.71
N GLY A 74 -0.79 -1.07 -2.62
CA GLY A 74 -1.15 0.03 -3.53
C GLY A 74 -1.76 1.23 -2.83
N ILE A 75 -2.64 1.03 -1.86
CA ILE A 75 -3.27 2.12 -1.09
C ILE A 75 -2.23 2.86 -0.24
N ALA A 76 -1.34 2.13 0.45
CA ALA A 76 -0.28 2.74 1.24
C ALA A 76 0.66 3.59 0.38
N LEU A 77 0.97 3.12 -0.83
CA LEU A 77 1.85 3.80 -1.79
C LEU A 77 1.31 5.17 -2.21
N LEU A 78 -0.02 5.33 -2.31
CA LEU A 78 -0.68 6.60 -2.65
C LEU A 78 -0.45 7.72 -1.62
N GLN A 79 0.03 7.39 -0.40
CA GLN A 79 0.46 8.41 0.57
C GLN A 79 1.80 9.06 0.23
N TYR A 80 2.51 8.50 -0.74
CA TYR A 80 3.88 8.91 -1.09
C TYR A 80 4.03 9.31 -2.56
N VAL A 81 3.23 8.72 -3.45
CA VAL A 81 3.29 8.98 -4.90
C VAL A 81 1.89 8.91 -5.50
N GLU A 82 1.68 9.62 -6.60
CA GLU A 82 0.42 9.68 -7.33
C GLU A 82 0.34 8.62 -8.44
N GLY A 83 -0.84 8.48 -9.04
CA GLY A 83 -1.04 7.71 -10.28
C GLY A 83 -1.14 6.20 -10.11
N ARG A 84 -1.29 5.70 -8.86
CA ARG A 84 -1.47 4.28 -8.59
C ARG A 84 -2.95 3.91 -8.53
N ASN A 85 -3.34 2.89 -9.28
CA ASN A 85 -4.67 2.29 -9.24
C ASN A 85 -4.61 0.92 -8.54
N THR A 86 -5.55 0.62 -7.64
CA THR A 86 -5.61 -0.63 -6.88
C THR A 86 -7.03 -0.97 -6.45
N GLU A 87 -7.40 -2.25 -6.53
CA GLU A 87 -8.74 -2.77 -6.26
C GLU A 87 -8.85 -3.46 -4.88
N ASP A 88 -7.73 -3.62 -4.20
CA ASP A 88 -7.56 -4.39 -2.99
C ASP A 88 -6.98 -3.57 -1.84
N ILE A 89 -7.19 -4.04 -0.64
CA ILE A 89 -6.52 -3.57 0.57
C ILE A 89 -5.50 -4.61 0.98
N ASP A 90 -4.25 -4.22 1.06
CA ASP A 90 -3.16 -5.06 1.54
C ASP A 90 -2.83 -4.72 3.00
N LEU A 91 -2.85 -5.69 3.90
CA LEU A 91 -2.54 -5.51 5.32
C LEU A 91 -1.46 -6.48 5.78
N ILE A 92 -0.57 -6.04 6.66
CA ILE A 92 0.24 -6.94 7.49
C ILE A 92 -0.48 -7.12 8.82
N MET A 93 -0.72 -8.38 9.24
CA MET A 93 -1.26 -8.69 10.57
C MET A 93 -0.87 -10.07 11.05
N ALA A 94 -1.05 -10.32 12.35
CA ALA A 94 -0.82 -11.63 12.95
C ALA A 94 -1.94 -12.61 12.57
N VAL A 95 -1.60 -13.91 12.44
CA VAL A 95 -2.58 -14.98 12.22
C VAL A 95 -3.68 -14.99 13.29
N SER A 96 -3.33 -14.67 14.53
CA SER A 96 -4.29 -14.58 15.64
C SER A 96 -5.32 -13.47 15.45
N ALA A 97 -4.96 -12.38 14.76
CA ALA A 97 -5.87 -11.27 14.50
C ALA A 97 -7.04 -11.69 13.58
N LEU A 98 -6.81 -12.60 12.64
CA LEU A 98 -7.86 -13.11 11.75
C LEU A 98 -9.01 -13.79 12.52
N LYS A 99 -8.72 -14.38 13.68
CA LYS A 99 -9.76 -15.02 14.54
C LYS A 99 -10.74 -13.99 15.12
N HIS A 100 -10.32 -12.74 15.22
CA HIS A 100 -11.15 -11.63 15.72
C HIS A 100 -11.88 -10.88 14.61
N LEU A 101 -11.79 -11.38 13.36
CA LEU A 101 -12.41 -10.81 12.16
C LEU A 101 -13.23 -11.90 11.43
N PRO A 102 -14.29 -12.45 12.05
CA PRO A 102 -15.10 -13.50 11.43
C PRO A 102 -15.85 -13.04 10.17
N GLU A 103 -15.97 -11.73 9.95
CA GLU A 103 -16.55 -11.15 8.75
C GLU A 103 -15.62 -11.21 7.53
N LEU A 104 -14.31 -11.44 7.75
CA LEU A 104 -13.38 -11.73 6.67
C LEU A 104 -13.59 -13.16 6.17
N GLN A 105 -14.15 -13.28 4.99
CA GLN A 105 -14.33 -14.55 4.29
C GLN A 105 -13.01 -14.96 3.66
N LEU A 106 -12.28 -15.89 4.27
CA LEU A 106 -11.03 -16.43 3.75
C LEU A 106 -11.30 -17.25 2.49
N GLU A 107 -10.70 -16.85 1.36
CA GLU A 107 -10.75 -17.58 0.09
C GLU A 107 -9.58 -18.57 -0.03
N THR A 108 -8.37 -18.10 0.26
CA THR A 108 -7.15 -18.93 0.28
C THR A 108 -6.24 -18.51 1.40
N ARG A 109 -5.42 -19.44 1.91
CA ARG A 109 -4.41 -19.16 2.90
C ARG A 109 -3.25 -20.15 2.77
N ASP A 110 -2.03 -19.62 2.83
CA ASP A 110 -0.81 -20.39 3.01
C ASP A 110 -0.06 -19.96 4.29
N ALA A 111 1.26 -20.22 4.36
CA ALA A 111 2.07 -19.88 5.52
C ALA A 111 2.25 -18.36 5.70
N ASP A 112 2.33 -17.62 4.58
CA ASP A 112 2.74 -16.22 4.55
C ASP A 112 1.61 -15.27 4.14
N PHE A 113 0.59 -15.78 3.44
CA PHE A 113 -0.47 -14.96 2.87
C PHE A 113 -1.87 -15.54 3.13
N ALA A 114 -2.84 -14.65 3.25
CA ALA A 114 -4.25 -14.99 3.21
C ALA A 114 -4.98 -14.02 2.27
N ARG A 115 -5.79 -14.57 1.35
CA ARG A 115 -6.72 -13.79 0.54
C ARG A 115 -8.09 -13.90 1.13
N SER A 116 -8.76 -12.78 1.25
CA SER A 116 -10.07 -12.72 1.86
C SER A 116 -10.94 -11.65 1.22
N LYS A 117 -12.22 -11.67 1.59
CA LYS A 117 -13.18 -10.63 1.27
C LYS A 117 -13.90 -10.14 2.52
N PHE A 118 -14.18 -8.84 2.55
CA PHE A 118 -15.10 -8.22 3.49
C PHE A 118 -16.28 -7.66 2.71
N GLY A 119 -17.38 -8.42 2.63
CA GLY A 119 -18.37 -8.21 1.59
C GLY A 119 -17.74 -8.38 0.21
N ASP A 120 -17.82 -7.34 -0.62
CA ASP A 120 -17.23 -7.35 -1.96
C ASP A 120 -15.80 -6.77 -2.01
N LEU A 121 -15.34 -6.22 -0.89
CA LEU A 121 -13.99 -5.65 -0.77
C LEU A 121 -12.95 -6.77 -0.67
N ARG A 122 -11.97 -6.77 -1.58
CA ARG A 122 -10.83 -7.68 -1.51
C ARG A 122 -9.84 -7.21 -0.44
N VAL A 123 -9.41 -8.13 0.42
CA VAL A 123 -8.44 -7.88 1.48
C VAL A 123 -7.37 -8.95 1.45
N ASP A 124 -6.17 -8.57 1.04
CA ASP A 124 -4.99 -9.43 1.05
C ASP A 124 -4.20 -9.21 2.34
N VAL A 125 -3.86 -10.30 3.01
CA VAL A 125 -3.18 -10.26 4.31
C VAL A 125 -1.81 -10.92 4.21
N LEU A 126 -0.77 -10.15 4.50
CA LEU A 126 0.61 -10.58 4.71
C LEU A 126 0.74 -10.99 6.18
N LEU A 127 1.01 -12.26 6.43
CA LEU A 127 1.00 -12.82 7.79
C LEU A 127 2.35 -12.64 8.48
N THR A 128 2.35 -12.19 9.73
CA THR A 128 3.58 -12.02 10.53
C THR A 128 4.26 -13.33 10.94
N SER A 129 3.74 -14.49 10.49
CA SER A 129 4.51 -15.74 10.45
C SER A 129 5.75 -15.63 9.55
N ASN A 130 5.69 -14.82 8.49
CA ASN A 130 6.86 -14.47 7.71
C ASN A 130 7.72 -13.44 8.47
N PRO A 131 9.02 -13.73 8.70
CA PRO A 131 9.89 -12.87 9.51
C PRO A 131 10.06 -11.45 8.93
N LEU A 132 10.12 -11.30 7.60
CA LEU A 132 10.21 -9.96 6.98
C LEU A 132 8.93 -9.15 7.21
N PHE A 133 7.75 -9.76 7.09
CA PHE A 133 6.50 -9.04 7.33
C PHE A 133 6.36 -8.61 8.80
N ALA A 134 6.81 -9.47 9.72
CA ALA A 134 6.89 -9.11 11.13
C ALA A 134 7.84 -7.93 11.37
N GLU A 135 9.00 -7.90 10.70
CA GLU A 135 9.97 -6.82 10.81
C GLU A 135 9.46 -5.52 10.20
N VAL A 136 8.82 -5.56 9.03
CA VAL A 136 8.20 -4.38 8.41
C VAL A 136 7.13 -3.79 9.33
N ARG A 137 6.28 -4.62 9.93
CA ARG A 137 5.29 -4.16 10.91
C ARG A 137 5.95 -3.49 12.12
N ARG A 138 7.07 -4.01 12.60
CA ARG A 138 7.75 -3.52 13.81
C ARG A 138 8.52 -2.22 13.60
N ARG A 139 9.23 -2.08 12.46
CA ARG A 139 10.22 -1.00 12.23
C ARG A 139 9.80 0.02 11.19
N TYR A 140 8.98 -0.37 10.23
CA TYR A 140 8.65 0.44 9.07
C TYR A 140 7.18 0.86 9.05
N THR A 141 6.65 1.18 10.23
CA THR A 141 5.27 1.67 10.39
C THR A 141 5.25 3.12 10.84
N THR A 142 4.37 3.89 10.24
CA THR A 142 4.05 5.28 10.63
C THR A 142 2.53 5.46 10.58
N SER A 143 2.01 6.51 11.22
CA SER A 143 0.60 6.86 11.09
C SER A 143 0.39 7.79 9.89
N LYS A 144 -0.63 7.52 9.07
CA LYS A 144 -1.02 8.36 7.93
C LYS A 144 -2.50 8.70 7.99
N ARG A 145 -2.82 9.94 7.60
CA ARG A 145 -4.19 10.43 7.58
C ARG A 145 -4.82 10.17 6.22
N PHE A 146 -5.88 9.35 6.22
CA PHE A 146 -6.77 9.13 5.08
C PHE A 146 -8.08 9.90 5.31
N VAL A 147 -8.96 9.92 4.31
CA VAL A 147 -10.30 10.53 4.49
C VAL A 147 -11.08 9.74 5.53
N GLU A 148 -11.02 8.41 5.50
CA GLU A 148 -11.73 7.53 6.41
C GLU A 148 -11.28 7.71 7.86
N GLN A 149 -9.98 7.69 8.10
CA GLN A 149 -9.40 7.86 9.45
C GLN A 149 -7.87 7.94 9.40
N GLU A 150 -7.25 8.05 10.56
CA GLU A 150 -5.82 7.82 10.74
C GLU A 150 -5.53 6.32 10.77
N ILE A 151 -4.57 5.86 9.93
CA ILE A 151 -4.30 4.44 9.70
C ILE A 151 -2.80 4.17 9.87
N PRO A 152 -2.41 3.10 10.61
CA PRO A 152 -1.04 2.60 10.60
C PRO A 152 -0.65 2.16 9.18
N CYS A 153 0.41 2.75 8.65
CA CYS A 153 0.80 2.59 7.25
C CYS A 153 2.29 2.32 7.15
N SER A 154 2.71 1.53 6.18
CA SER A 154 4.13 1.29 5.93
C SER A 154 4.84 2.57 5.49
N THR A 155 6.10 2.74 5.91
CA THR A 155 6.97 3.80 5.39
C THR A 155 7.41 3.51 3.95
N VAL A 156 8.06 4.47 3.29
CA VAL A 156 8.65 4.30 1.96
C VAL A 156 9.61 3.11 1.94
N GLU A 157 10.47 2.99 2.94
CA GLU A 157 11.46 1.93 3.07
C GLU A 157 10.78 0.55 3.21
N GLY A 158 9.73 0.46 4.05
CA GLY A 158 8.97 -0.77 4.23
C GLY A 158 8.26 -1.22 2.94
N LEU A 159 7.69 -0.28 2.17
CA LEU A 159 7.10 -0.58 0.86
C LEU A 159 8.13 -1.08 -0.14
N ILE A 160 9.32 -0.48 -0.18
CA ILE A 160 10.42 -0.91 -1.04
C ILE A 160 10.88 -2.32 -0.63
N LEU A 161 11.10 -2.57 0.67
CA LEU A 161 11.50 -3.89 1.19
C LEU A 161 10.54 -4.99 0.76
N LEU A 162 9.23 -4.78 0.95
CA LEU A 162 8.21 -5.78 0.58
C LEU A 162 8.23 -6.09 -0.92
N LYS A 163 8.39 -5.07 -1.76
CA LYS A 163 8.42 -5.25 -3.22
C LYS A 163 9.69 -5.92 -3.69
N LEU A 164 10.86 -5.51 -3.18
CA LEU A 164 12.14 -6.15 -3.48
C LEU A 164 12.16 -7.63 -3.06
N TYR A 165 11.59 -7.94 -1.90
CA TYR A 165 11.47 -9.32 -1.41
C TYR A 165 10.62 -10.21 -2.33
N ALA A 166 9.54 -9.67 -2.89
CA ALA A 166 8.63 -10.42 -3.73
C ALA A 166 9.15 -10.63 -5.17
N LEU A 167 9.96 -9.71 -5.71
CA LEU A 167 10.40 -9.71 -7.11
C LEU A 167 11.05 -11.03 -7.57
N PRO A 168 12.03 -11.64 -6.86
CA PRO A 168 12.64 -12.90 -7.31
C PRO A 168 11.61 -14.02 -7.51
N SER A 169 10.62 -14.10 -6.64
CA SER A 169 9.54 -15.09 -6.76
C SER A 169 8.63 -14.80 -7.96
N LEU A 170 8.28 -13.53 -8.18
CA LEU A 170 7.45 -13.11 -9.31
C LEU A 170 8.14 -13.38 -10.65
N TYR A 171 9.45 -13.17 -10.74
CA TYR A 171 10.25 -13.53 -11.91
C TYR A 171 10.21 -15.03 -12.19
N ARG A 172 10.43 -15.87 -11.17
CA ARG A 172 10.33 -17.34 -11.31
C ARG A 172 8.96 -17.82 -11.76
N GLN A 173 7.89 -17.13 -11.37
CA GLN A 173 6.51 -17.42 -11.77
C GLN A 173 6.17 -16.90 -13.17
N GLY A 174 7.04 -16.14 -13.83
CA GLY A 174 6.76 -15.49 -15.11
C GLY A 174 5.67 -14.44 -15.02
N ASN A 175 5.43 -13.86 -13.84
CA ASN A 175 4.39 -12.85 -13.62
C ASN A 175 4.87 -11.46 -14.04
N PHE A 176 5.07 -11.29 -15.35
CA PHE A 176 5.60 -10.06 -15.95
C PHE A 176 4.82 -8.81 -15.53
N THR A 177 3.51 -8.88 -15.49
CA THR A 177 2.66 -7.72 -15.13
C THR A 177 2.95 -7.23 -13.72
N ARG A 178 3.06 -8.14 -12.74
CA ARG A 178 3.40 -7.76 -11.36
C ARG A 178 4.84 -7.32 -11.20
N VAL A 179 5.76 -7.94 -11.92
CA VAL A 179 7.17 -7.51 -11.95
C VAL A 179 7.27 -6.06 -12.40
N ALA A 180 6.75 -5.73 -13.59
CA ALA A 180 6.79 -4.38 -14.14
C ALA A 180 6.14 -3.35 -13.20
N LEU A 181 5.04 -3.73 -12.56
CA LEU A 181 4.34 -2.91 -11.60
C LEU A 181 5.21 -2.63 -10.36
N PHE A 182 5.84 -3.65 -9.78
CA PHE A 182 6.66 -3.51 -8.58
C PHE A 182 7.93 -2.73 -8.84
N GLU A 183 8.60 -2.97 -9.97
CA GLU A 183 9.76 -2.18 -10.37
C GLU A 183 9.42 -0.70 -10.59
N ASN A 184 8.27 -0.42 -11.20
CA ASN A 184 7.80 0.95 -11.37
C ASN A 184 7.49 1.61 -10.02
N ASP A 185 6.80 0.91 -9.12
CA ASP A 185 6.50 1.41 -7.77
C ASP A 185 7.80 1.72 -7.00
N ILE A 186 8.80 0.84 -7.06
CA ILE A 186 10.11 1.05 -6.43
C ILE A 186 10.81 2.27 -7.04
N ALA A 187 10.85 2.36 -8.38
CA ALA A 187 11.48 3.48 -9.06
C ALA A 187 10.85 4.82 -8.70
N THR A 188 9.52 4.88 -8.64
CA THR A 188 8.77 6.09 -8.30
C THR A 188 9.03 6.50 -6.84
N LEU A 189 9.03 5.53 -5.90
CA LEU A 189 9.36 5.80 -4.50
C LEU A 189 10.80 6.27 -4.34
N MET A 190 11.76 5.64 -5.03
CA MET A 190 13.17 6.03 -4.98
C MET A 190 13.40 7.42 -5.55
N HIS A 191 12.77 7.75 -6.67
CA HIS A 191 12.90 9.06 -7.31
C HIS A 191 12.26 10.17 -6.44
N ALA A 192 11.05 9.95 -5.91
CA ALA A 192 10.33 10.97 -5.15
C ALA A 192 10.89 11.23 -3.74
N HIS A 193 11.46 10.21 -3.09
CA HIS A 193 11.84 10.26 -1.67
C HIS A 193 13.32 10.06 -1.40
N ASN A 194 14.09 9.61 -2.38
CA ASN A 194 15.54 9.35 -2.29
C ASN A 194 15.96 8.57 -1.01
N PRO A 195 15.31 7.43 -0.69
CA PRO A 195 15.64 6.65 0.50
C PRO A 195 17.05 6.04 0.39
N LEU A 196 17.67 5.75 1.56
CA LEU A 196 18.93 5.01 1.61
C LEU A 196 18.68 3.54 1.26
N ILE A 197 19.11 3.10 0.08
CA ILE A 197 18.85 1.74 -0.43
C ILE A 197 19.79 0.70 0.17
N GLU A 198 21.04 1.05 0.44
CA GLU A 198 22.04 0.10 0.95
C GLU A 198 21.64 -0.58 2.26
N PRO A 199 21.10 0.11 3.29
CA PRO A 199 20.58 -0.53 4.49
C PRO A 199 19.46 -1.53 4.21
N LEU A 200 18.57 -1.23 3.26
CA LEU A 200 17.46 -2.12 2.87
C LEU A 200 17.96 -3.39 2.18
N VAL A 201 18.95 -3.24 1.29
CA VAL A 201 19.59 -4.39 0.63
C VAL A 201 20.28 -5.28 1.65
N ASN A 202 21.00 -4.68 2.61
CA ASN A 202 21.67 -5.43 3.67
C ASN A 202 20.66 -6.17 4.56
N GLU A 203 19.51 -5.57 4.87
CA GLU A 203 18.46 -6.23 5.63
C GLU A 203 17.88 -7.44 4.90
N LEU A 204 17.65 -7.33 3.58
CA LEU A 204 17.13 -8.42 2.76
C LEU A 204 18.05 -9.66 2.73
N THR A 205 19.35 -9.55 3.01
CA THR A 205 20.27 -10.70 3.10
C THR A 205 19.85 -11.70 4.18
N THR A 206 19.09 -11.27 5.18
CA THR A 206 18.57 -12.14 6.24
C THR A 206 17.41 -13.02 5.75
N TYR A 207 16.71 -12.61 4.69
CA TYR A 207 15.45 -13.21 4.26
C TYR A 207 15.52 -13.86 2.88
N LEU A 208 16.53 -13.53 2.08
CA LEU A 208 16.72 -14.03 0.72
C LEU A 208 18.01 -14.84 0.61
N ASN A 209 18.00 -15.85 -0.25
CA ASN A 209 19.23 -16.60 -0.59
C ASN A 209 20.14 -15.80 -1.54
N ASP A 210 21.38 -16.25 -1.71
CA ASP A 210 22.39 -15.56 -2.52
C ASP A 210 21.98 -15.34 -3.99
N SER A 211 21.22 -16.27 -4.57
CA SER A 211 20.73 -16.12 -5.95
C SER A 211 19.69 -15.02 -6.05
N ASP A 212 18.74 -15.00 -5.14
CA ASP A 212 17.68 -13.98 -5.08
C ASP A 212 18.30 -12.60 -4.77
N MET A 213 19.28 -12.54 -3.87
CA MET A 213 20.02 -11.30 -3.58
C MET A 213 20.76 -10.72 -4.77
N ARG A 214 21.36 -11.58 -5.62
CA ARG A 214 22.00 -11.11 -6.87
C ARG A 214 20.99 -10.46 -7.82
N HIS A 215 19.81 -11.08 -7.98
CA HIS A 215 18.74 -10.51 -8.80
C HIS A 215 18.24 -9.19 -8.24
N VAL A 216 18.03 -9.10 -6.93
CA VAL A 216 17.58 -7.85 -6.26
C VAL A 216 18.59 -6.72 -6.50
N LYS A 217 19.90 -6.99 -6.36
CA LYS A 217 20.95 -5.99 -6.61
C LYS A 217 20.95 -5.52 -8.06
N GLN A 218 20.83 -6.45 -9.02
CA GLN A 218 20.73 -6.11 -10.44
C GLN A 218 19.51 -5.22 -10.73
N ILE A 219 18.35 -5.57 -10.22
CA ILE A 219 17.12 -4.79 -10.41
C ILE A 219 17.29 -3.36 -9.85
N ILE A 220 17.89 -3.23 -8.67
CA ILE A 220 18.16 -1.91 -8.07
C ILE A 220 19.10 -1.09 -8.95
N GLU A 221 20.17 -1.68 -9.48
CA GLU A 221 21.09 -0.99 -10.38
C GLU A 221 20.38 -0.51 -11.65
N GLU A 222 19.52 -1.33 -12.26
CA GLU A 222 18.73 -0.98 -13.44
C GLU A 222 17.76 0.16 -13.14
N ILE A 223 17.08 0.13 -11.99
CA ILE A 223 16.18 1.20 -11.54
C ILE A 223 16.96 2.50 -11.34
N GLN A 224 18.10 2.45 -10.65
CA GLN A 224 18.95 3.63 -10.42
C GLN A 224 19.47 4.25 -11.72
N GLN A 225 19.84 3.39 -12.71
CA GLN A 225 20.24 3.87 -14.03
C GLN A 225 19.08 4.54 -14.78
N ARG A 226 17.85 4.00 -14.65
CA ARG A 226 16.65 4.58 -15.24
C ARG A 226 16.35 5.96 -14.63
N ILE A 227 16.44 6.11 -13.31
CA ILE A 227 16.23 7.38 -12.62
C ILE A 227 17.26 8.42 -13.09
N ARG A 228 18.57 8.09 -13.07
CA ARG A 228 19.63 8.98 -13.55
C ARG A 228 19.39 9.49 -14.98
N ARG A 229 19.02 8.58 -15.91
CA ARG A 229 18.70 8.96 -17.31
C ARG A 229 17.48 9.89 -17.42
N PHE A 230 16.55 9.79 -16.50
CA PHE A 230 15.40 10.69 -16.43
C PHE A 230 15.83 12.08 -15.94
N ASP A 231 16.59 12.16 -14.85
CA ASP A 231 17.04 13.41 -14.25
C ASP A 231 17.96 14.21 -15.18
N GLU A 232 18.80 13.53 -15.99
CA GLU A 232 19.68 14.16 -16.98
C GLU A 232 18.91 14.80 -18.16
N ARG A 233 17.64 14.49 -18.36
CA ARG A 233 16.80 14.97 -19.45
C ARG A 233 15.73 15.98 -19.02
N SER A 234 15.54 16.16 -17.73
CA SER A 234 14.58 17.09 -17.10
C SER A 234 15.23 18.41 -16.77
#